data_e5af5153786e65398f8080648cfb87ad
#
_entry.id   e5af5153786e65398f8080648cfb87ad
#
_cell.length_a   1.000
_cell.length_b   1.000
_cell.length_c   1.000
_cell.angle_alpha   90.00
_cell.angle_beta   90.00
_cell.angle_gamma   90.00
#
_symmetry.space_group_name_H-M   'P 1'
#
loop_
_entity.id
_entity.type
_entity.pdbx_description
1 polymer ?
#
loop_
_entity_poly.entity_id
_entity_poly.type
_entity_poly.pdbx_seq_one_letter_code
_entity_poly.pdbx_strand_id
1 'polypeptide(L)'
;SAVFLNSESLLNSGTRLAWPFAISEPLVVAEFLPDIEISVEPGDLELQRGSSVTIVARVSNATPDSIDLRLQDDNVNWQDVPMSRDGSGSSSATYSYFIPSLQVDTTYYVAFEERGQQSSSQFQIKLFDLPQVEQINLALDYPDYTELTDTTEQDTGDMIVPEGTKVLLDIQFNKAVATARVEFEESYRDPAEAGSELPSYQDLDLEIDGDLGSASFTVTQDGVYRIFATDLAGLESQEPLDYFIRSIEDAPPELSLRRPGRDQEVMPLEEVVLEV
;
A
#
# COMPACT_ATOMS: atom_id res chain seq x y z
N SER A 1 -32.12 71.88 48.79
CA SER A 1 -32.15 70.75 47.83
C SER A 1 -33.07 71.15 46.68
N ALA A 2 -32.49 71.57 45.58
CA ALA A 2 -33.24 71.90 44.35
C ALA A 2 -33.32 70.63 43.48
N VAL A 3 -34.52 70.16 43.23
CA VAL A 3 -34.82 69.09 42.29
C VAL A 3 -34.97 69.72 40.91
N PHE A 4 -33.98 69.49 40.03
CA PHE A 4 -34.11 69.81 38.61
C PHE A 4 -34.97 68.76 37.95
N LEU A 5 -36.19 69.09 37.59
CA LEU A 5 -37.07 68.33 36.73
C LEU A 5 -36.57 68.49 35.29
N ASN A 6 -36.15 67.45 34.69
CA ASN A 6 -35.66 67.39 33.33
C ASN A 6 -36.83 67.71 32.34
N SER A 7 -36.74 68.82 31.69
CA SER A 7 -37.77 69.30 30.78
C SER A 7 -37.96 68.55 29.47
N GLU A 8 -37.06 67.56 29.19
CA GLU A 8 -37.15 66.76 27.94
C GLU A 8 -38.24 65.71 27.99
N SER A 9 -38.66 65.26 29.17
CA SER A 9 -39.70 64.19 29.25
C SER A 9 -41.09 64.68 28.96
N LEU A 10 -41.34 65.96 28.98
CA LEU A 10 -42.66 66.54 28.73
C LEU A 10 -42.94 66.92 27.24
N LEU A 11 -41.85 67.10 26.46
CA LEU A 11 -42.00 67.33 25.00
C LEU A 11 -42.24 66.02 24.21
N ASN A 12 -41.83 64.92 24.73
CA ASN A 12 -42.00 63.63 24.05
C ASN A 12 -43.37 62.98 24.25
N SER A 13 -44.15 63.40 25.28
CA SER A 13 -45.49 62.93 25.51
C SER A 13 -46.55 63.71 24.68
N GLY A 14 -46.21 64.91 24.24
CA GLY A 14 -47.11 65.69 23.43
C GLY A 14 -47.17 65.29 21.96
N THR A 15 -46.06 64.83 21.42
CA THR A 15 -46.00 64.40 20.01
C THR A 15 -46.69 63.05 19.75
N ARG A 16 -46.83 62.20 20.76
CA ARG A 16 -47.56 60.93 20.61
C ARG A 16 -49.09 61.08 20.54
N LEU A 17 -49.62 62.11 21.06
CA LEU A 17 -51.09 62.37 21.02
C LEU A 17 -51.55 63.08 19.76
N ALA A 18 -50.63 63.67 19.00
CA ALA A 18 -51.03 64.50 17.81
C ALA A 18 -51.00 63.74 16.47
N TRP A 19 -50.49 62.50 16.45
CA TRP A 19 -50.39 61.74 15.19
C TRP A 19 -50.80 60.26 15.34
N PRO A 20 -52.10 59.96 15.31
CA PRO A 20 -52.64 58.62 15.39
C PRO A 20 -52.31 57.74 14.16
N PHE A 21 -51.72 58.37 13.13
CA PHE A 21 -51.26 57.66 11.91
C PHE A 21 -49.76 57.72 11.71
N ALA A 22 -48.94 57.77 12.78
CA ALA A 22 -47.50 57.52 12.62
C ALA A 22 -47.37 56.13 12.00
N ILE A 23 -46.90 56.08 10.77
CA ILE A 23 -46.56 54.86 10.07
C ILE A 23 -45.55 54.13 10.95
N SER A 24 -46.00 53.05 11.57
CA SER A 24 -45.01 52.13 12.27
C SER A 24 -44.04 51.66 11.20
N GLU A 25 -42.80 52.09 11.31
CA GLU A 25 -41.74 51.47 10.50
C GLU A 25 -41.92 49.96 10.60
N PRO A 26 -41.91 49.23 9.47
CA PRO A 26 -41.99 47.78 9.53
C PRO A 26 -40.84 47.32 10.42
N LEU A 27 -41.16 46.60 11.49
CA LEU A 27 -40.16 45.87 12.27
C LEU A 27 -39.47 44.99 11.27
N VAL A 28 -38.23 45.34 10.90
CA VAL A 28 -37.33 44.46 10.17
C VAL A 28 -37.03 43.33 11.16
N VAL A 29 -37.84 42.27 11.10
CA VAL A 29 -37.52 41.03 11.76
C VAL A 29 -36.26 40.55 11.06
N ALA A 30 -35.10 40.71 11.72
CA ALA A 30 -33.89 40.10 11.25
C ALA A 30 -34.15 38.59 11.19
N GLU A 31 -34.28 38.07 10.00
CA GLU A 31 -34.46 36.63 9.76
C GLU A 31 -33.15 35.98 10.25
N PHE A 32 -33.24 35.33 11.39
CA PHE A 32 -32.11 34.56 11.93
C PHE A 32 -31.90 33.36 11.02
N LEU A 33 -31.02 33.52 10.05
CA LEU A 33 -30.58 32.39 9.23
C LEU A 33 -29.69 31.50 10.11
N PRO A 34 -29.94 30.20 10.12
CA PRO A 34 -29.08 29.27 10.89
C PRO A 34 -27.65 29.31 10.38
N ASP A 35 -26.73 29.01 11.27
CA ASP A 35 -25.30 28.92 10.95
C ASP A 35 -25.06 27.83 9.90
N ILE A 36 -24.11 28.07 9.01
CA ILE A 36 -23.70 27.09 8.00
C ILE A 36 -22.85 26.03 8.68
N GLU A 37 -23.25 24.76 8.52
CA GLU A 37 -22.51 23.63 9.02
C GLU A 37 -21.85 22.88 7.86
N ILE A 38 -20.55 22.54 8.01
CA ILE A 38 -19.76 21.81 7.03
C ILE A 38 -19.27 20.52 7.67
N SER A 39 -19.70 19.39 7.12
CA SER A 39 -19.23 18.07 7.47
C SER A 39 -18.39 17.51 6.33
N VAL A 40 -17.21 17.00 6.63
CA VAL A 40 -16.30 16.43 5.64
C VAL A 40 -15.93 15.01 6.05
N GLU A 41 -16.07 14.09 5.12
CA GLU A 41 -15.70 12.67 5.23
C GLU A 41 -14.60 12.35 4.21
N PRO A 42 -13.64 11.48 4.57
CA PRO A 42 -13.54 10.68 5.78
C PRO A 42 -12.92 11.40 7.00
N GLY A 43 -12.43 12.64 6.89
CA GLY A 43 -11.70 13.32 7.96
C GLY A 43 -10.23 12.89 7.98
N ASP A 44 -9.64 12.77 9.20
CA ASP A 44 -8.28 12.24 9.35
C ASP A 44 -8.26 10.74 9.01
N LEU A 45 -7.27 10.32 8.23
CA LEU A 45 -7.21 8.96 7.70
C LEU A 45 -5.75 8.50 7.51
N GLU A 46 -5.51 7.22 7.70
CA GLU A 46 -4.25 6.55 7.33
C GLU A 46 -4.53 5.57 6.19
N LEU A 47 -3.76 5.68 5.10
CA LEU A 47 -3.91 4.87 3.89
C LEU A 47 -2.57 4.32 3.43
N GLN A 48 -2.61 3.19 2.78
CA GLN A 48 -1.46 2.69 2.05
C GLN A 48 -1.13 3.63 0.88
N ARG A 49 0.16 3.93 0.67
CA ARG A 49 0.61 4.72 -0.48
C ARG A 49 0.08 4.13 -1.80
N GLY A 50 -0.36 5.00 -2.69
CA GLY A 50 -0.98 4.59 -3.95
C GLY A 50 -2.49 4.35 -3.86
N SER A 51 -3.08 4.34 -2.67
CA SER A 51 -4.54 4.18 -2.51
C SER A 51 -5.31 5.37 -3.05
N SER A 52 -6.54 5.11 -3.42
CA SER A 52 -7.51 6.15 -3.81
C SER A 52 -8.38 6.56 -2.63
N VAL A 53 -8.89 7.78 -2.65
CA VAL A 53 -9.86 8.28 -1.66
C VAL A 53 -10.88 9.19 -2.32
N THR A 54 -12.11 9.13 -1.84
CA THR A 54 -13.17 10.09 -2.20
C THR A 54 -13.44 10.99 -1.00
N ILE A 55 -13.27 12.30 -1.17
CA ILE A 55 -13.59 13.29 -0.16
C ILE A 55 -15.01 13.77 -0.43
N VAL A 56 -15.87 13.70 0.57
CA VAL A 56 -17.26 14.12 0.49
C VAL A 56 -17.50 15.25 1.48
N ALA A 57 -17.98 16.38 0.99
CA ALA A 57 -18.38 17.51 1.81
C ALA A 57 -19.90 17.66 1.79
N ARG A 58 -20.50 17.75 2.97
CA ARG A 58 -21.92 18.06 3.13
C ARG A 58 -22.05 19.41 3.80
N VAL A 59 -22.71 20.32 3.11
CA VAL A 59 -23.04 21.66 3.60
C VAL A 59 -24.50 21.69 3.99
N SER A 60 -24.80 22.11 5.23
CA SER A 60 -26.14 22.27 5.78
C SER A 60 -26.43 23.76 6.03
N ASN A 61 -27.70 24.15 5.91
CA ASN A 61 -28.20 25.53 6.02
C ASN A 61 -27.69 26.49 4.92
N ALA A 62 -27.10 25.93 3.87
CA ALA A 62 -26.66 26.61 2.67
C ALA A 62 -26.57 25.63 1.49
N THR A 63 -26.59 26.17 0.28
CA THR A 63 -26.47 25.39 -0.96
C THR A 63 -25.57 26.10 -1.97
N PRO A 64 -24.28 26.30 -1.66
CA PRO A 64 -23.36 27.03 -2.53
C PRO A 64 -23.32 26.40 -3.93
N ASP A 65 -23.16 27.23 -4.95
CA ASP A 65 -23.11 26.79 -6.35
C ASP A 65 -21.83 25.99 -6.61
N SER A 66 -20.72 26.36 -5.96
CA SER A 66 -19.44 25.68 -6.04
C SER A 66 -18.71 25.71 -4.70
N ILE A 67 -17.95 24.66 -4.42
CA ILE A 67 -17.04 24.60 -3.29
C ILE A 67 -15.68 24.09 -3.77
N ASP A 68 -14.61 24.53 -3.13
CA ASP A 68 -13.26 24.13 -3.45
C ASP A 68 -12.67 23.23 -2.36
N LEU A 69 -12.09 22.13 -2.77
CA LEU A 69 -11.21 21.32 -1.94
C LEU A 69 -9.82 21.95 -2.02
N ARG A 70 -9.26 22.30 -0.88
CA ARG A 70 -7.90 22.79 -0.77
C ARG A 70 -7.00 21.68 -0.30
N LEU A 71 -6.00 21.37 -1.13
CA LEU A 71 -5.02 20.30 -0.90
C LEU A 71 -3.64 20.91 -0.70
N GLN A 72 -2.88 20.34 0.22
CA GLN A 72 -1.47 20.68 0.43
C GLN A 72 -0.67 19.38 0.59
N ASP A 73 0.22 19.13 -0.36
CA ASP A 73 1.13 17.98 -0.37
C ASP A 73 2.48 18.40 0.24
N ASP A 74 3.01 17.64 1.19
CA ASP A 74 4.35 17.82 1.81
C ASP A 74 4.70 19.29 2.12
N ASN A 75 3.75 20.06 2.64
CA ASN A 75 3.91 21.48 2.94
C ASN A 75 4.25 22.39 1.74
N VAL A 76 3.96 21.96 0.54
CA VAL A 76 3.99 22.79 -0.66
C VAL A 76 2.78 23.76 -0.65
N ASN A 77 2.67 24.63 -1.62
CA ASN A 77 1.58 25.60 -1.71
C ASN A 77 0.22 24.90 -1.82
N TRP A 78 -0.80 25.50 -1.19
CA TRP A 78 -2.17 25.06 -1.31
C TRP A 78 -2.64 25.08 -2.77
N GLN A 79 -3.29 24.00 -3.18
CA GLN A 79 -3.97 23.87 -4.46
C GLN A 79 -5.48 23.89 -4.25
N ASP A 80 -6.19 24.70 -5.02
CA ASP A 80 -7.65 24.77 -4.99
C ASP A 80 -8.21 23.92 -6.13
N VAL A 81 -9.05 22.95 -5.79
CA VAL A 81 -9.63 22.00 -6.75
C VAL A 81 -11.16 22.04 -6.58
N PRO A 82 -11.93 22.34 -7.65
CA PRO A 82 -13.37 22.37 -7.56
C PRO A 82 -13.95 20.99 -7.32
N MET A 83 -14.89 20.88 -6.36
CA MET A 83 -15.61 19.64 -6.08
C MET A 83 -16.85 19.52 -6.96
N SER A 84 -17.18 18.29 -7.34
CA SER A 84 -18.41 17.96 -8.07
C SER A 84 -19.60 17.97 -7.14
N ARG A 85 -20.72 18.59 -7.56
CA ARG A 85 -21.97 18.58 -6.80
C ARG A 85 -22.75 17.30 -7.09
N ASP A 86 -22.93 16.45 -6.08
CA ASP A 86 -23.61 15.15 -6.21
C ASP A 86 -25.12 15.24 -5.96
N GLY A 87 -25.54 16.17 -5.12
CA GLY A 87 -26.94 16.34 -4.79
C GLY A 87 -27.23 17.62 -4.01
N SER A 88 -28.47 18.06 -4.05
CA SER A 88 -28.93 19.17 -3.25
C SER A 88 -30.36 18.95 -2.79
N GLY A 89 -30.60 19.27 -1.51
CA GLY A 89 -31.93 19.45 -0.94
C GLY A 89 -32.31 20.92 -0.90
N SER A 90 -33.43 21.25 -0.23
CA SER A 90 -33.87 22.62 -0.06
C SER A 90 -32.96 23.48 0.82
N SER A 91 -32.19 22.86 1.69
CA SER A 91 -31.28 23.52 2.68
C SER A 91 -29.95 22.82 2.88
N SER A 92 -29.61 21.87 2.02
CA SER A 92 -28.31 21.14 2.10
C SER A 92 -27.83 20.74 0.72
N ALA A 93 -26.52 20.67 0.54
CA ALA A 93 -25.87 20.18 -0.68
C ALA A 93 -24.70 19.27 -0.33
N THR A 94 -24.46 18.28 -1.20
CA THR A 94 -23.36 17.32 -1.07
C THR A 94 -22.45 17.46 -2.29
N TYR A 95 -21.16 17.44 -2.02
CA TYR A 95 -20.11 17.56 -3.02
C TYR A 95 -19.09 16.46 -2.82
N SER A 96 -18.46 16.02 -3.91
CA SER A 96 -17.42 15.02 -3.84
C SER A 96 -16.22 15.35 -4.74
N TYR A 97 -15.08 14.82 -4.36
CA TYR A 97 -13.87 14.84 -5.16
C TYR A 97 -13.12 13.51 -5.00
N PHE A 98 -12.79 12.89 -6.13
CA PHE A 98 -12.08 11.63 -6.17
C PHE A 98 -10.59 11.84 -6.44
N ILE A 99 -9.74 11.36 -5.54
CA ILE A 99 -8.28 11.32 -5.70
C ILE A 99 -7.90 9.89 -6.07
N PRO A 100 -7.42 9.63 -7.30
CA PRO A 100 -7.20 8.27 -7.79
C PRO A 100 -6.01 7.56 -7.14
N SER A 101 -4.99 8.32 -6.71
CA SER A 101 -3.79 7.77 -6.09
C SER A 101 -3.09 8.83 -5.26
N LEU A 102 -2.86 8.52 -4.00
CA LEU A 102 -2.12 9.34 -3.05
C LEU A 102 -0.68 8.86 -2.97
N GLN A 103 0.28 9.76 -3.23
CA GLN A 103 1.72 9.44 -3.22
C GLN A 103 2.49 10.08 -2.07
N VAL A 104 1.92 11.11 -1.47
CA VAL A 104 2.51 11.88 -0.36
C VAL A 104 1.45 12.19 0.68
N ASP A 105 1.88 12.45 1.91
CA ASP A 105 1.00 12.90 2.98
C ASP A 105 0.31 14.18 2.55
N THR A 106 -1.00 14.24 2.74
CA THR A 106 -1.82 15.33 2.22
C THR A 106 -2.67 15.94 3.33
N THR A 107 -2.56 17.24 3.49
CA THR A 107 -3.47 18.02 4.34
C THR A 107 -4.56 18.64 3.49
N TYR A 108 -5.80 18.60 3.95
CA TYR A 108 -6.91 19.14 3.17
C TYR A 108 -7.99 19.78 4.03
N TYR A 109 -8.74 20.66 3.40
CA TYR A 109 -9.97 21.23 3.93
C TYR A 109 -10.85 21.74 2.79
N VAL A 110 -12.12 22.00 3.09
CA VAL A 110 -13.09 22.51 2.12
C VAL A 110 -13.36 23.98 2.40
N ALA A 111 -13.41 24.81 1.36
CA ALA A 111 -13.71 26.23 1.46
C ALA A 111 -14.65 26.70 0.34
N PHE A 112 -15.47 27.70 0.64
CA PHE A 112 -16.35 28.35 -0.32
C PHE A 112 -16.74 29.75 0.18
N GLU A 113 -17.37 30.53 -0.69
CA GLU A 113 -17.86 31.87 -0.37
C GLU A 113 -19.38 31.89 -0.42
N GLU A 114 -20.01 31.89 0.75
CA GLU A 114 -21.44 32.09 0.93
C GLU A 114 -21.69 32.74 2.29
N ARG A 115 -22.34 33.90 2.34
CA ARG A 115 -22.46 34.73 3.55
C ARG A 115 -21.10 35.06 4.19
N GLY A 116 -20.08 35.30 3.35
CA GLY A 116 -18.66 35.40 3.73
C GLY A 116 -17.90 34.12 3.49
N GLN A 117 -16.61 34.14 3.76
CA GLN A 117 -15.73 32.98 3.58
C GLN A 117 -16.03 31.91 4.63
N GLN A 118 -16.35 30.72 4.18
CA GLN A 118 -16.62 29.54 4.97
C GLN A 118 -15.52 28.50 4.74
N SER A 119 -15.14 27.78 5.79
CA SER A 119 -14.19 26.66 5.68
C SER A 119 -14.49 25.59 6.72
N SER A 120 -14.21 24.35 6.36
CA SER A 120 -14.18 23.23 7.31
C SER A 120 -12.96 23.28 8.23
N SER A 121 -12.88 22.36 9.19
CA SER A 121 -11.63 22.01 9.84
C SER A 121 -10.63 21.45 8.82
N GLN A 122 -9.34 21.52 9.15
CA GLN A 122 -8.29 20.87 8.38
C GLN A 122 -8.19 19.41 8.81
N PHE A 123 -7.97 18.52 7.84
CA PHE A 123 -7.80 17.09 8.01
C PHE A 123 -6.49 16.65 7.37
N GLN A 124 -5.97 15.53 7.85
CA GLN A 124 -4.72 14.97 7.37
C GLN A 124 -4.89 13.53 6.91
N ILE A 125 -4.42 13.23 5.71
CA ILE A 125 -4.24 11.86 5.21
C ILE A 125 -2.76 11.52 5.34
N LYS A 126 -2.45 10.54 6.18
CA LYS A 126 -1.10 9.99 6.33
C LYS A 126 -0.98 8.74 5.51
N LEU A 127 0.17 8.57 4.87
CA LEU A 127 0.45 7.39 4.09
C LEU A 127 1.44 6.47 4.81
N PHE A 128 1.20 5.19 4.67
CA PHE A 128 2.14 4.16 5.10
C PHE A 128 2.50 3.24 3.94
N ASP A 129 3.69 2.68 4.02
CA ASP A 129 4.16 1.65 3.11
C ASP A 129 4.14 0.30 3.82
N LEU A 130 3.72 -0.75 3.12
CA LEU A 130 3.88 -2.11 3.60
C LEU A 130 5.32 -2.58 3.40
N PRO A 131 5.80 -3.54 4.23
CA PRO A 131 7.10 -4.15 3.98
C PRO A 131 7.07 -4.91 2.65
N GLN A 132 8.09 -4.69 1.83
CA GLN A 132 8.27 -5.33 0.53
C GLN A 132 9.72 -5.72 0.35
N VAL A 133 9.95 -6.80 -0.38
CA VAL A 133 11.29 -7.19 -0.82
C VAL A 133 11.74 -6.20 -1.91
N GLU A 134 12.88 -5.56 -1.69
CA GLU A 134 13.48 -4.60 -2.63
C GLU A 134 14.58 -5.27 -3.44
N GLN A 135 15.39 -6.13 -2.81
CA GLN A 135 16.46 -6.86 -3.47
C GLN A 135 16.68 -8.23 -2.81
N ILE A 136 17.05 -9.22 -3.62
CA ILE A 136 17.47 -10.55 -3.17
C ILE A 136 18.83 -10.85 -3.75
N ASN A 137 19.74 -11.37 -2.90
CA ASN A 137 21.02 -11.90 -3.32
C ASN A 137 21.11 -13.35 -2.87
N LEU A 138 21.65 -14.21 -3.73
CA LEU A 138 21.86 -15.63 -3.49
C LEU A 138 23.35 -15.92 -3.45
N ALA A 139 23.86 -16.45 -2.33
CA ALA A 139 25.18 -17.06 -2.33
C ALA A 139 25.00 -18.59 -2.42
N LEU A 140 25.60 -19.18 -3.46
CA LEU A 140 25.43 -20.58 -3.85
C LEU A 140 26.74 -21.33 -3.55
N ASP A 141 26.68 -22.28 -2.61
CA ASP A 141 27.77 -23.21 -2.24
C ASP A 141 27.43 -24.57 -2.89
N TYR A 142 28.11 -24.87 -4.00
CA TYR A 142 27.83 -26.06 -4.79
C TYR A 142 28.44 -27.31 -4.18
N PRO A 143 27.83 -28.50 -4.32
CA PRO A 143 28.40 -29.73 -3.86
C PRO A 143 29.75 -30.03 -4.54
N ASP A 144 30.72 -30.55 -3.77
CA ASP A 144 32.10 -30.85 -4.23
C ASP A 144 32.16 -31.74 -5.48
N TYR A 145 31.18 -32.64 -5.66
CA TYR A 145 31.13 -33.57 -6.81
C TYR A 145 30.91 -32.88 -8.14
N THR A 146 30.35 -31.63 -8.12
CA THR A 146 30.07 -30.87 -9.34
C THR A 146 31.28 -30.19 -9.93
N GLU A 147 32.37 -30.05 -9.15
CA GLU A 147 33.54 -29.23 -9.50
C GLU A 147 33.23 -27.78 -9.86
N LEU A 148 32.03 -27.28 -9.54
CA LEU A 148 31.63 -25.90 -9.75
C LEU A 148 32.25 -25.02 -8.67
N THR A 149 32.56 -23.80 -9.05
CA THR A 149 33.03 -22.78 -8.10
C THR A 149 31.82 -22.02 -7.52
N ASP A 150 31.83 -21.83 -6.21
CA ASP A 150 30.79 -21.06 -5.53
C ASP A 150 30.56 -19.69 -6.18
N THR A 151 29.31 -19.28 -6.27
CA THR A 151 28.92 -18.04 -6.93
C THR A 151 27.97 -17.23 -6.08
N THR A 152 27.91 -15.93 -6.38
CA THR A 152 26.90 -15.04 -5.81
C THR A 152 26.12 -14.41 -6.94
N GLU A 153 24.82 -14.57 -6.91
CA GLU A 153 23.88 -13.94 -7.83
C GLU A 153 23.21 -12.76 -7.15
N GLN A 154 23.06 -11.66 -7.85
CA GLN A 154 22.48 -10.42 -7.31
C GLN A 154 21.16 -10.11 -7.98
N ASP A 155 20.22 -9.55 -7.20
CA ASP A 155 18.92 -9.08 -7.68
C ASP A 155 18.10 -10.19 -8.37
N THR A 156 18.19 -11.41 -7.84
CA THR A 156 17.41 -12.56 -8.31
C THR A 156 17.00 -13.44 -7.15
N GLY A 157 15.77 -13.95 -7.18
CA GLY A 157 15.28 -14.96 -6.26
C GLY A 157 15.12 -16.34 -6.91
N ASP A 158 15.06 -16.38 -8.24
CA ASP A 158 14.98 -17.64 -8.99
C ASP A 158 16.35 -18.31 -9.08
N MET A 159 16.37 -19.65 -8.98
CA MET A 159 17.63 -20.41 -9.05
C MET A 159 17.48 -21.71 -9.84
N ILE A 160 18.55 -22.08 -10.57
CA ILE A 160 18.71 -23.36 -11.25
C ILE A 160 20.05 -23.93 -10.81
N VAL A 161 20.04 -24.91 -9.92
CA VAL A 161 21.25 -25.39 -9.24
C VAL A 161 21.23 -26.91 -9.08
N PRO A 162 22.40 -27.57 -8.97
CA PRO A 162 22.48 -29.00 -8.65
C PRO A 162 21.84 -29.33 -7.29
N GLU A 163 21.23 -30.50 -7.20
CA GLU A 163 20.76 -31.03 -5.92
C GLU A 163 21.93 -31.08 -4.88
N GLY A 164 21.61 -30.68 -3.65
CA GLY A 164 22.59 -30.59 -2.57
C GLY A 164 23.29 -29.22 -2.45
N THR A 165 23.01 -28.26 -3.37
CA THR A 165 23.55 -26.91 -3.26
C THR A 165 22.99 -26.23 -2.01
N LYS A 166 23.89 -25.63 -1.21
CA LYS A 166 23.52 -24.79 -0.08
C LYS A 166 23.33 -23.36 -0.56
N VAL A 167 22.21 -22.77 -0.20
CA VAL A 167 21.81 -21.41 -0.58
C VAL A 167 21.79 -20.57 0.68
N LEU A 168 22.55 -19.46 0.66
CA LEU A 168 22.36 -18.35 1.60
C LEU A 168 21.56 -17.28 0.87
N LEU A 169 20.41 -16.96 1.43
CA LEU A 169 19.46 -15.99 0.92
C LEU A 169 19.62 -14.70 1.72
N ASP A 170 20.08 -13.62 1.09
CA ASP A 170 20.19 -12.30 1.66
C ASP A 170 19.14 -11.39 1.03
N ILE A 171 18.26 -10.82 1.85
CA ILE A 171 17.08 -10.05 1.42
C ILE A 171 17.18 -8.64 1.97
N GLN A 172 17.02 -7.65 1.10
CA GLN A 172 16.85 -6.25 1.45
C GLN A 172 15.37 -5.90 1.36
N PHE A 173 14.82 -5.36 2.44
CA PHE A 173 13.46 -4.82 2.47
C PHE A 173 13.46 -3.30 2.29
N ASN A 174 12.34 -2.73 1.83
CA ASN A 174 12.15 -1.29 1.66
C ASN A 174 12.12 -0.51 2.99
N LYS A 175 12.02 -1.20 4.11
CA LYS A 175 11.95 -0.65 5.46
C LYS A 175 12.38 -1.69 6.49
N ALA A 176 12.65 -1.24 7.72
CA ALA A 176 12.94 -2.14 8.83
C ALA A 176 11.74 -3.06 9.12
N VAL A 177 12.01 -4.35 9.28
CA VAL A 177 11.04 -5.40 9.59
C VAL A 177 11.25 -5.98 10.98
N ALA A 178 10.18 -6.39 11.62
CA ALA A 178 10.24 -7.05 12.92
C ALA A 178 10.50 -8.56 12.77
N THR A 179 9.86 -9.18 11.80
CA THR A 179 10.00 -10.60 11.45
C THR A 179 9.82 -10.80 9.96
N ALA A 180 10.49 -11.80 9.42
CA ALA A 180 10.21 -12.29 8.08
C ALA A 180 10.42 -13.79 8.01
N ARG A 181 9.74 -14.45 7.05
CA ARG A 181 9.81 -15.88 6.82
C ARG A 181 9.76 -16.21 5.34
N VAL A 182 10.41 -17.30 4.99
CA VAL A 182 10.29 -17.96 3.69
C VAL A 182 9.30 -19.10 3.83
N GLU A 183 8.22 -19.07 3.06
CA GLU A 183 7.27 -20.17 2.95
C GLU A 183 7.52 -20.91 1.64
N PHE A 184 7.59 -22.23 1.72
CA PHE A 184 7.78 -23.09 0.55
C PHE A 184 6.46 -23.74 0.17
N GLU A 185 6.09 -23.62 -1.10
CA GLU A 185 4.94 -24.33 -1.67
C GLU A 185 5.41 -25.70 -2.18
N GLU A 186 4.69 -26.76 -1.80
CA GLU A 186 4.94 -28.10 -2.32
C GLU A 186 4.71 -28.12 -3.83
N SER A 187 5.72 -28.54 -4.58
CA SER A 187 5.58 -28.74 -6.03
C SER A 187 4.51 -29.77 -6.29
N TYR A 188 3.57 -29.47 -7.22
CA TYR A 188 2.59 -30.43 -7.67
C TYR A 188 3.30 -31.68 -8.20
N ARG A 189 3.12 -32.82 -7.54
CA ARG A 189 3.61 -34.09 -7.98
C ARG A 189 2.52 -34.90 -8.68
N ASP A 190 2.91 -35.60 -9.74
CA ASP A 190 2.04 -36.62 -10.33
C ASP A 190 1.73 -37.69 -9.26
N PRO A 191 0.47 -37.96 -8.95
CA PRO A 191 0.07 -39.01 -8.00
C PRO A 191 0.66 -40.40 -8.30
N ALA A 192 1.12 -40.64 -9.54
CA ALA A 192 1.79 -41.88 -9.93
C ALA A 192 3.20 -42.05 -9.37
N GLU A 193 3.88 -40.94 -8.94
CA GLU A 193 5.21 -40.93 -8.35
C GLU A 193 5.19 -40.82 -6.81
N ALA A 194 4.02 -40.81 -6.20
CA ALA A 194 3.81 -40.60 -4.76
C ALA A 194 4.31 -41.74 -3.84
N GLY A 195 5.22 -42.58 -4.29
CA GLY A 195 5.78 -43.70 -3.52
C GLY A 195 7.04 -43.41 -2.73
N SER A 196 7.67 -42.25 -2.88
CA SER A 196 8.85 -41.83 -2.09
C SER A 196 8.54 -40.55 -1.33
N GLU A 197 8.60 -40.63 0.01
CA GLU A 197 8.66 -39.44 0.86
C GLU A 197 9.97 -38.70 0.56
N LEU A 198 9.96 -37.75 -0.38
CA LEU A 198 11.04 -36.79 -0.49
C LEU A 198 10.90 -35.76 0.63
N PRO A 199 12.00 -35.28 1.19
CA PRO A 199 11.94 -34.22 2.19
C PRO A 199 11.34 -32.96 1.55
N SER A 200 10.14 -32.57 1.98
CA SER A 200 9.57 -31.27 1.65
C SER A 200 10.40 -30.18 2.32
N TYR A 201 10.55 -29.04 1.66
CA TYR A 201 11.11 -27.87 2.32
C TYR A 201 10.25 -27.51 3.53
N GLN A 202 10.90 -27.03 4.59
CA GLN A 202 10.22 -26.48 5.75
C GLN A 202 10.33 -24.96 5.68
N ASP A 203 9.27 -24.28 6.10
CA ASP A 203 9.28 -22.84 6.23
C ASP A 203 10.42 -22.38 7.14
N LEU A 204 11.05 -21.27 6.78
CA LEU A 204 12.23 -20.75 7.46
C LEU A 204 11.97 -19.33 7.96
N ASP A 205 12.26 -19.10 9.23
CA ASP A 205 12.34 -17.74 9.75
C ASP A 205 13.69 -17.12 9.34
N LEU A 206 13.65 -15.83 8.95
CA LEU A 206 14.86 -15.07 8.62
C LEU A 206 15.48 -14.49 9.90
N GLU A 207 16.80 -14.45 9.92
CA GLU A 207 17.56 -13.64 10.86
C GLU A 207 17.49 -12.18 10.39
N ILE A 208 16.94 -11.29 11.23
CA ILE A 208 16.66 -9.90 10.88
C ILE A 208 17.68 -8.96 11.52
N ASP A 209 18.23 -8.05 10.70
CA ASP A 209 19.04 -6.89 11.14
C ASP A 209 18.54 -5.61 10.44
N GLY A 210 17.60 -4.94 11.08
CA GLY A 210 16.97 -3.72 10.55
C GLY A 210 16.09 -4.00 9.34
N ASP A 211 16.55 -3.64 8.17
CA ASP A 211 15.90 -3.84 6.87
C ASP A 211 16.52 -4.99 6.06
N LEU A 212 17.48 -5.72 6.68
CA LEU A 212 18.10 -6.90 6.11
C LEU A 212 17.55 -8.17 6.76
N GLY A 213 17.35 -9.20 5.95
CA GLY A 213 16.99 -10.53 6.40
C GLY A 213 17.85 -11.58 5.74
N SER A 214 18.27 -12.62 6.48
CA SER A 214 19.03 -13.73 5.93
C SER A 214 18.49 -15.07 6.38
N ALA A 215 18.57 -16.07 5.49
CA ALA A 215 18.24 -17.45 5.78
C ALA A 215 19.11 -18.40 4.93
N SER A 216 19.27 -19.63 5.35
CA SER A 216 19.99 -20.64 4.57
C SER A 216 19.22 -21.95 4.50
N PHE A 217 19.28 -22.58 3.35
CA PHE A 217 18.68 -23.89 3.10
C PHE A 217 19.50 -24.69 2.09
N THR A 218 19.18 -25.98 1.95
CA THR A 218 19.81 -26.85 0.94
C THR A 218 18.77 -27.24 -0.09
N VAL A 219 19.12 -27.12 -1.36
CA VAL A 219 18.25 -27.52 -2.47
C VAL A 219 18.20 -29.03 -2.57
N THR A 220 17.00 -29.60 -2.47
CA THR A 220 16.75 -31.05 -2.52
C THR A 220 15.80 -31.46 -3.66
N GLN A 221 15.03 -30.52 -4.20
CA GLN A 221 14.06 -30.76 -5.26
C GLN A 221 13.61 -29.45 -5.88
N ASP A 222 12.80 -29.51 -6.94
CA ASP A 222 12.09 -28.37 -7.48
C ASP A 222 11.10 -27.80 -6.44
N GLY A 223 10.94 -26.49 -6.43
CA GLY A 223 10.04 -25.83 -5.48
C GLY A 223 9.70 -24.41 -5.90
N VAL A 224 8.77 -23.84 -5.16
CA VAL A 224 8.42 -22.43 -5.21
C VAL A 224 8.47 -21.88 -3.79
N TYR A 225 9.02 -20.70 -3.62
CA TYR A 225 9.02 -20.05 -2.31
C TYR A 225 8.55 -18.61 -2.40
N ARG A 226 8.03 -18.14 -1.28
CA ARG A 226 7.55 -16.77 -1.08
C ARG A 226 8.15 -16.19 0.18
N ILE A 227 8.33 -14.89 0.20
CA ILE A 227 8.88 -14.18 1.35
C ILE A 227 7.79 -13.30 1.94
N PHE A 228 7.48 -13.53 3.21
CA PHE A 228 6.55 -12.74 4.00
C PHE A 228 7.33 -11.95 5.04
N ALA A 229 6.94 -10.70 5.25
CA ALA A 229 7.55 -9.84 6.24
C ALA A 229 6.50 -9.06 7.02
N THR A 230 6.79 -8.78 8.28
CA THR A 230 5.97 -7.92 9.16
C THR A 230 6.85 -6.79 9.66
N ASP A 231 6.39 -5.56 9.54
CA ASP A 231 7.15 -4.39 10.00
C ASP A 231 7.02 -4.18 11.51
N LEU A 232 7.73 -3.16 12.03
CA LEU A 232 7.73 -2.81 13.45
C LEU A 232 6.36 -2.31 13.97
N ALA A 233 5.46 -1.92 13.07
CA ALA A 233 4.09 -1.51 13.37
C ALA A 233 3.09 -2.68 13.33
N GLY A 234 3.54 -3.88 12.93
CA GLY A 234 2.71 -5.08 12.80
C GLY A 234 1.97 -5.17 11.46
N LEU A 235 2.36 -4.37 10.46
CA LEU A 235 1.82 -4.45 9.11
C LEU A 235 2.53 -5.56 8.35
N GLU A 236 1.75 -6.42 7.69
CA GLU A 236 2.26 -7.55 6.91
C GLU A 236 2.40 -7.19 5.43
N SER A 237 3.39 -7.79 4.76
CA SER A 237 3.53 -7.74 3.31
C SER A 237 2.31 -8.32 2.62
N GLN A 238 1.90 -7.73 1.49
CA GLN A 238 0.80 -8.22 0.67
C GLN A 238 1.32 -8.68 -0.69
N GLU A 239 0.70 -9.72 -1.23
CA GLU A 239 0.99 -10.24 -2.58
C GLU A 239 2.48 -10.53 -2.81
N PRO A 240 3.11 -11.43 -2.02
CA PRO A 240 4.50 -11.80 -2.22
C PRO A 240 4.70 -12.43 -3.60
N LEU A 241 5.86 -12.19 -4.18
CA LEU A 241 6.24 -12.79 -5.46
C LEU A 241 6.58 -14.26 -5.28
N ASP A 242 6.28 -15.08 -6.32
CA ASP A 242 6.72 -16.45 -6.42
C ASP A 242 8.15 -16.48 -6.96
N TYR A 243 9.05 -17.18 -6.25
CA TYR A 243 10.42 -17.45 -6.67
C TYR A 243 10.58 -18.94 -6.91
N PHE A 244 11.28 -19.33 -7.98
CA PHE A 244 11.36 -20.69 -8.44
C PHE A 244 12.71 -21.33 -8.13
N ILE A 245 12.66 -22.54 -7.61
CA ILE A 245 13.83 -23.41 -7.41
C ILE A 245 13.73 -24.52 -8.44
N ARG A 246 14.75 -24.66 -9.27
CA ARG A 246 14.92 -25.81 -10.16
C ARG A 246 16.16 -26.58 -9.77
N SER A 247 15.95 -27.80 -9.31
CA SER A 247 17.00 -28.73 -8.92
C SER A 247 17.45 -29.55 -10.13
N ILE A 248 18.76 -29.60 -10.36
CA ILE A 248 19.34 -30.48 -11.37
C ILE A 248 19.77 -31.75 -10.65
N GLU A 249 19.06 -32.88 -10.93
CA GLU A 249 19.40 -34.18 -10.38
C GLU A 249 20.73 -34.68 -10.92
N ASP A 250 21.56 -35.28 -10.07
CA ASP A 250 22.77 -35.99 -10.49
C ASP A 250 22.39 -37.38 -11.01
N ALA A 251 22.34 -37.51 -12.34
CA ALA A 251 22.05 -38.78 -12.97
C ALA A 251 23.34 -39.54 -13.32
N PRO A 252 23.38 -40.87 -13.09
CA PRO A 252 24.52 -41.67 -13.49
C PRO A 252 24.76 -41.58 -15.00
N PRO A 253 26.00 -41.56 -15.48
CA PRO A 253 26.33 -41.47 -16.88
C PRO A 253 25.77 -42.68 -17.65
N GLU A 254 24.97 -42.41 -18.68
CA GLU A 254 24.52 -43.44 -19.60
C GLU A 254 25.57 -43.66 -20.70
N LEU A 255 26.09 -44.87 -20.77
CA LEU A 255 27.03 -45.28 -21.81
C LEU A 255 26.34 -46.19 -22.83
N SER A 256 26.27 -45.73 -24.06
CA SER A 256 25.68 -46.52 -25.17
C SER A 256 26.78 -46.88 -26.17
N LEU A 257 27.19 -48.14 -26.18
CA LEU A 257 28.12 -48.68 -27.19
C LEU A 257 27.45 -48.80 -28.56
N ARG A 258 27.86 -47.98 -29.51
CA ARG A 258 27.35 -48.00 -30.89
C ARG A 258 28.05 -49.06 -31.74
N ARG A 259 29.34 -49.36 -31.43
CA ARG A 259 30.14 -50.39 -32.04
C ARG A 259 31.06 -51.08 -31.05
N PRO A 260 31.24 -52.41 -31.08
CA PRO A 260 30.42 -53.34 -31.92
C PRO A 260 29.00 -53.46 -31.38
N GLY A 261 27.98 -53.39 -32.24
CA GLY A 261 26.55 -53.52 -31.89
C GLY A 261 26.12 -54.94 -31.49
N ARG A 262 27.07 -55.84 -31.30
CA ARG A 262 26.90 -57.25 -30.91
C ARG A 262 28.20 -57.78 -30.31
N ASP A 263 28.10 -58.87 -29.55
CA ASP A 263 29.28 -59.57 -29.03
C ASP A 263 30.19 -60.01 -30.16
N GLN A 264 31.49 -59.69 -30.02
CA GLN A 264 32.55 -60.13 -30.98
C GLN A 264 33.55 -60.96 -30.26
N GLU A 265 33.89 -62.13 -30.84
CA GLU A 265 35.06 -62.90 -30.46
C GLU A 265 36.29 -62.34 -31.19
N VAL A 266 37.29 -61.92 -30.45
CA VAL A 266 38.54 -61.36 -31.00
C VAL A 266 39.74 -62.26 -30.71
N MET A 267 40.68 -62.31 -31.64
CA MET A 267 41.92 -63.03 -31.42
C MET A 267 42.91 -62.23 -30.55
N PRO A 268 43.86 -62.89 -29.85
CA PRO A 268 44.87 -62.15 -29.15
C PRO A 268 45.62 -61.21 -30.12
N LEU A 269 45.77 -59.92 -29.75
CA LEU A 269 46.36 -58.82 -30.53
C LEU A 269 45.49 -58.22 -31.62
N GLU A 270 44.23 -58.52 -31.68
CA GLU A 270 43.26 -57.84 -32.57
C GLU A 270 42.78 -56.53 -31.95
N GLU A 271 42.86 -55.43 -32.70
CA GLU A 271 42.34 -54.12 -32.25
C GLU A 271 40.82 -54.07 -32.51
N VAL A 272 40.08 -53.76 -31.46
CA VAL A 272 38.65 -53.51 -31.52
C VAL A 272 38.38 -52.03 -31.38
N VAL A 273 37.76 -51.44 -32.37
CA VAL A 273 37.36 -50.04 -32.30
C VAL A 273 36.02 -49.98 -31.53
N LEU A 274 36.05 -49.34 -30.38
CA LEU A 274 34.85 -48.98 -29.61
C LEU A 274 34.36 -47.63 -30.01
N GLU A 275 33.10 -47.49 -30.41
CA GLU A 275 32.43 -46.22 -30.68
C GLU A 275 31.29 -46.07 -29.64
N VAL A 276 31.41 -45.04 -28.82
CA VAL A 276 30.50 -44.73 -27.72
C VAL A 276 29.51 -43.63 -28.13
#